data_1b8ba362c74e60fdf700cba7ff4b7407
#
_entry.id   1b8ba362c74e60fdf700cba7ff4b7407
#
_cell.length_a   1.000
_cell.length_b   1.000
_cell.length_c   1.000
_cell.angle_alpha   90.00
_cell.angle_beta   90.00
_cell.angle_gamma   90.00
#
_symmetry.space_group_name_H-M   'P 1'
#
loop_
_entity.id
_entity.type
_entity.pdbx_description
1 polymer ?
#
loop_
_entity_poly.entity_id
_entity_poly.type
_entity_poly.pdbx_seq_one_letter_code
_entity_poly.pdbx_strand_id
1 'polypeptide(L)'
;MIIYNITINIHESVHDQWFRWMQDKHIDDMLATGKFTSARMVKVLVEEEMGGTTYSIQFTTPDLATLNQYYNEDAPKLRAESQRLFGD
;
A
#
# COMPACT_ATOMS: atom_id res chain seq x y z
N MET A 1 -2.48 -11.31 -15.64
CA MET A 1 -2.84 -10.69 -14.36
C MET A 1 -1.65 -10.75 -13.42
N ILE A 2 -1.36 -9.66 -12.76
CA ILE A 2 -0.20 -9.50 -11.91
C ILE A 2 -0.64 -8.90 -10.58
N ILE A 3 0.01 -9.31 -9.50
CA ILE A 3 -0.20 -8.70 -8.19
C ILE A 3 1.00 -7.83 -7.84
N TYR A 4 0.74 -6.55 -7.55
CA TYR A 4 1.70 -5.64 -6.98
C TYR A 4 1.54 -5.71 -5.45
N ASN A 5 2.52 -6.30 -4.80
CA ASN A 5 2.47 -6.55 -3.35
C ASN A 5 3.43 -5.64 -2.61
N ILE A 6 2.93 -5.04 -1.55
CA ILE A 6 3.72 -4.24 -0.62
C ILE A 6 3.62 -4.89 0.75
N THR A 7 4.75 -5.27 1.31
CA THR A 7 4.80 -5.79 2.67
C THR A 7 5.43 -4.73 3.57
N ILE A 8 4.76 -4.37 4.65
CA ILE A 8 5.19 -3.31 5.55
C ILE A 8 4.99 -3.72 6.99
N ASN A 9 5.99 -3.44 7.84
CA ASN A 9 5.82 -3.50 9.29
C ASN A 9 5.54 -2.09 9.79
N ILE A 10 4.41 -1.90 10.47
CA ILE A 10 4.00 -0.60 10.97
C ILE A 10 4.15 -0.55 12.49
N HIS A 11 4.83 0.50 12.99
CA HIS A 11 5.05 0.69 14.42
C HIS A 11 3.74 0.95 15.14
N GLU A 12 3.62 0.44 16.36
CA GLU A 12 2.39 0.56 17.16
C GLU A 12 1.95 2.00 17.39
N SER A 13 2.91 2.91 17.54
CA SER A 13 2.61 4.31 17.80
C SER A 13 1.82 5.01 16.69
N VAL A 14 1.92 4.51 15.45
CA VAL A 14 1.22 5.10 14.30
C VAL A 14 0.24 4.12 13.64
N HIS A 15 0.11 2.92 14.20
CA HIS A 15 -0.69 1.85 13.60
C HIS A 15 -2.13 2.28 13.28
N ASP A 16 -2.85 2.84 14.26
CA ASP A 16 -4.27 3.14 14.08
C ASP A 16 -4.49 4.27 13.08
N GLN A 17 -3.64 5.29 13.11
CA GLN A 17 -3.67 6.37 12.12
C GLN A 17 -3.39 5.85 10.72
N TRP A 18 -2.35 5.04 10.58
CA TRP A 18 -1.96 4.47 9.30
C TRP A 18 -3.04 3.52 8.77
N PHE A 19 -3.57 2.66 9.62
CA PHE A 19 -4.62 1.71 9.23
C PHE A 19 -5.87 2.43 8.71
N ARG A 20 -6.31 3.46 9.41
CA ARG A 20 -7.46 4.28 8.98
C ARG A 20 -7.18 4.96 7.66
N TRP A 21 -6.02 5.57 7.52
CA TRP A 21 -5.64 6.24 6.28
C TRP A 21 -5.62 5.26 5.10
N MET A 22 -5.08 4.06 5.30
CA MET A 22 -5.08 3.03 4.27
C MET A 22 -6.50 2.66 3.85
N GLN A 23 -7.39 2.43 4.82
CA GLN A 23 -8.78 2.01 4.56
C GLN A 23 -9.63 3.13 3.99
N ASP A 24 -9.47 4.35 4.48
CA ASP A 24 -10.37 5.46 4.14
C ASP A 24 -9.91 6.24 2.93
N LYS A 25 -8.63 6.20 2.58
CA LYS A 25 -8.09 7.06 1.54
C LYS A 25 -7.14 6.36 0.57
N HIS A 26 -6.04 5.80 1.08
CA HIS A 26 -4.93 5.40 0.20
C HIS A 26 -5.30 4.29 -0.77
N ILE A 27 -5.99 3.25 -0.30
CA ILE A 27 -6.41 2.15 -1.17
C ILE A 27 -7.36 2.67 -2.26
N ASP A 28 -8.30 3.54 -1.89
CA ASP A 28 -9.21 4.15 -2.87
C ASP A 28 -8.46 5.02 -3.87
N ASP A 29 -7.46 5.78 -3.43
CA ASP A 29 -6.62 6.59 -4.32
C ASP A 29 -5.86 5.71 -5.32
N MET A 30 -5.35 4.58 -4.85
CA MET A 30 -4.67 3.62 -5.72
C MET A 30 -5.61 3.06 -6.78
N LEU A 31 -6.81 2.66 -6.38
CA LEU A 31 -7.82 2.14 -7.33
C LEU A 31 -8.29 3.22 -8.30
N ALA A 32 -8.38 4.47 -7.83
CA ALA A 32 -8.80 5.59 -8.66
C ALA A 32 -7.82 5.92 -9.79
N THR A 33 -6.58 5.45 -9.72
CA THR A 33 -5.62 5.63 -10.84
C THR A 33 -6.07 4.93 -12.12
N GLY A 34 -6.96 3.94 -11.99
CA GLY A 34 -7.38 3.12 -13.12
C GLY A 34 -6.38 2.04 -13.52
N LYS A 35 -5.25 1.92 -12.80
CA LYS A 35 -4.20 0.95 -13.11
C LYS A 35 -4.41 -0.39 -12.40
N PHE A 36 -5.27 -0.42 -11.38
CA PHE A 36 -5.53 -1.62 -10.57
C PHE A 36 -7.02 -1.94 -10.58
N THR A 37 -7.33 -3.24 -10.66
CA THR A 37 -8.73 -3.70 -10.73
C THR A 37 -9.28 -4.09 -9.37
N SER A 38 -8.41 -4.42 -8.42
CA SER A 38 -8.82 -4.78 -7.06
C SER A 38 -7.67 -4.59 -6.09
N ALA A 39 -8.01 -4.56 -4.80
CA ALA A 39 -7.03 -4.42 -3.73
C ALA A 39 -7.43 -5.32 -2.56
N ARG A 40 -6.42 -5.82 -1.86
CA ARG A 40 -6.62 -6.61 -0.65
C ARG A 40 -5.52 -6.26 0.35
N MET A 41 -5.91 -6.04 1.61
CA MET A 41 -4.97 -5.80 2.68
C MET A 41 -5.15 -6.87 3.74
N VAL A 42 -4.07 -7.57 4.08
CA VAL A 42 -4.11 -8.68 5.03
C VAL A 42 -3.02 -8.51 6.07
N LYS A 43 -3.32 -8.96 7.30
CA LYS A 43 -2.33 -9.02 8.37
C LYS A 43 -1.50 -10.29 8.20
N VAL A 44 -0.19 -10.15 8.26
CA VAL A 44 0.73 -11.28 8.16
C VAL A 44 1.13 -11.69 9.57
N LEU A 45 0.86 -12.95 9.92
CA LEU A 45 1.17 -13.48 11.25
C LEU A 45 2.62 -13.94 11.28
N VAL A 46 3.51 -13.05 11.72
CA VAL A 46 4.95 -13.34 11.88
C VAL A 46 5.39 -12.87 13.26
N GLU A 47 6.46 -13.44 13.75
CA GLU A 47 7.10 -12.95 14.97
C GLU A 47 8.01 -11.79 14.59
N GLU A 48 7.77 -10.63 15.22
CA GLU A 48 8.55 -9.43 14.99
C GLU A 48 9.35 -9.11 16.25
N GLU A 49 10.67 -9.26 16.17
CA GLU A 49 11.57 -8.98 17.32
C GLU A 49 11.47 -7.53 17.78
N MET A 50 11.26 -6.61 16.83
CA MET A 50 11.18 -5.18 17.12
C MET A 50 9.75 -4.71 17.39
N GLY A 51 8.79 -5.62 17.43
CA GLY A 51 7.39 -5.28 17.61
C GLY A 51 6.75 -4.79 16.33
N GLY A 52 5.61 -4.08 16.45
CA GLY A 52 4.84 -3.62 15.33
C GLY A 52 3.94 -4.70 14.75
N THR A 53 3.25 -4.36 13.67
CA THR A 53 2.35 -5.27 12.96
C THR A 53 2.71 -5.28 11.47
N THR A 54 2.76 -6.47 10.89
CA THR A 54 3.10 -6.63 9.47
C THR A 54 1.85 -6.83 8.65
N TYR A 55 1.75 -6.06 7.55
CA TYR A 55 0.66 -6.17 6.59
C TYR A 55 1.21 -6.43 5.20
N SER A 56 0.41 -7.15 4.41
CA SER A 56 0.61 -7.30 2.98
C SER A 56 -0.55 -6.59 2.28
N ILE A 57 -0.23 -5.64 1.43
CA ILE A 57 -1.24 -4.92 0.63
C ILE A 57 -1.03 -5.33 -0.82
N GLN A 58 -2.05 -5.91 -1.43
CA GLN A 58 -1.97 -6.52 -2.76
C GLN A 58 -2.91 -5.81 -3.70
N PHE A 59 -2.37 -5.32 -4.81
CA PHE A 59 -3.14 -4.66 -5.86
C PHE A 59 -3.04 -5.48 -7.13
N THR A 60 -4.18 -5.80 -7.72
CA THR A 60 -4.24 -6.58 -8.97
C THR A 60 -4.20 -5.63 -10.16
N THR A 61 -3.34 -5.90 -11.12
CA THR A 61 -3.22 -5.15 -12.37
C THR A 61 -3.22 -6.11 -13.57
N PRO A 62 -3.74 -5.70 -14.74
CA PRO A 62 -3.85 -6.62 -15.87
C PRO A 62 -2.51 -7.10 -16.42
N ASP A 63 -1.49 -6.22 -16.48
CA ASP A 63 -0.23 -6.54 -17.14
C ASP A 63 0.90 -5.62 -16.67
N LEU A 64 2.13 -5.96 -17.08
CA LEU A 64 3.32 -5.18 -16.74
C LEU A 64 3.30 -3.79 -17.34
N ALA A 65 2.75 -3.62 -18.53
CA ALA A 65 2.68 -2.30 -19.16
C ALA A 65 1.85 -1.34 -18.31
N THR A 66 0.71 -1.80 -17.79
CA THR A 66 -0.14 -1.01 -16.91
C THR A 66 0.57 -0.70 -15.59
N LEU A 67 1.28 -1.66 -15.02
CA LEU A 67 2.05 -1.43 -13.80
C LEU A 67 3.15 -0.39 -14.02
N ASN A 68 3.84 -0.44 -15.16
CA ASN A 68 4.86 0.55 -15.50
C ASN A 68 4.25 1.94 -15.65
N GLN A 69 3.04 2.06 -16.20
CA GLN A 69 2.32 3.33 -16.25
C GLN A 69 2.07 3.87 -14.84
N TYR A 70 1.66 3.01 -13.91
CA TYR A 70 1.48 3.40 -12.51
C TYR A 70 2.78 3.96 -11.94
N TYR A 71 3.91 3.27 -12.12
CA TYR A 71 5.20 3.74 -11.61
C TYR A 71 5.59 5.11 -12.16
N ASN A 72 5.31 5.37 -13.42
CA ASN A 72 5.69 6.62 -14.08
C ASN A 72 4.72 7.77 -13.79
N GLU A 73 3.43 7.48 -13.70
CA GLU A 73 2.38 8.52 -13.65
C GLU A 73 1.85 8.78 -12.25
N ASP A 74 1.75 7.75 -11.40
CA ASP A 74 1.00 7.84 -10.14
C ASP A 74 1.86 7.62 -8.89
N ALA A 75 2.81 6.69 -8.94
CA ALA A 75 3.56 6.27 -7.76
C ALA A 75 4.31 7.41 -7.07
N PRO A 76 4.99 8.32 -7.78
CA PRO A 76 5.72 9.39 -7.09
C PRO A 76 4.84 10.24 -6.19
N LYS A 77 3.65 10.60 -6.66
CA LYS A 77 2.72 11.42 -5.90
C LYS A 77 2.17 10.68 -4.69
N LEU A 78 1.76 9.42 -4.90
CA LEU A 78 1.17 8.61 -3.84
C LEU A 78 2.20 8.25 -2.76
N ARG A 79 3.43 7.95 -3.15
CA ARG A 79 4.52 7.70 -2.21
C ARG A 79 4.90 8.95 -1.41
N ALA A 80 4.89 10.11 -2.06
CA ALA A 80 5.18 11.36 -1.39
C ALA A 80 4.15 11.66 -0.30
N GLU A 81 2.88 11.37 -0.54
CA GLU A 81 1.83 11.54 0.48
C GLU A 81 2.07 10.63 1.67
N SER A 82 2.38 9.36 1.44
CA SER A 82 2.66 8.40 2.50
C SER A 82 3.85 8.85 3.35
N GLN A 83 4.93 9.29 2.71
CA GLN A 83 6.11 9.79 3.41
C GLN A 83 5.82 11.04 4.23
N ARG A 84 5.03 11.94 3.67
CA ARG A 84 4.66 13.18 4.37
C ARG A 84 3.86 12.89 5.64
N LEU A 85 2.98 11.90 5.60
CA LEU A 85 2.08 11.58 6.72
C LEU A 85 2.72 10.68 7.78
N PHE A 86 3.53 9.72 7.36
CA PHE A 86 4.03 8.65 8.25
C PHE A 86 5.56 8.51 8.24
N GLY A 87 6.24 9.32 7.47
CA GLY A 87 7.68 9.20 7.31
C GLY A 87 8.03 8.00 6.43
N ASP A 88 9.11 7.33 6.75
CA ASP A 88 9.62 6.23 5.92
C ASP A 88 8.79 4.94 6.06
#